data_199e62cefffa676c6c34e7f1d4f135c4
#
_entry.id   199e62cefffa676c6c34e7f1d4f135c4
#
_cell.length_a   1.000
_cell.length_b   1.000
_cell.length_c   1.000
_cell.angle_alpha   90.00
_cell.angle_beta   90.00
_cell.angle_gamma   90.00
#
_symmetry.space_group_name_H-M   'P 1'
#
loop_
_entity.id
_entity.type
_entity.pdbx_description
1 polymer ?
#
loop_
_entity_poly.entity_id
_entity_poly.type
_entity_poly.pdbx_seq_one_letter_code
_entity_poly.pdbx_strand_id
1 'polypeptide(L)'
;DKVIKLPKPNLNRTGTVMKALSERHSTREFASKALNLSDLSDLLWAANGINRSDSGKRTAPSALNKQDVDVYVVLPEGSYLYDAKNHQLNLIAEGDYRGAVAGGQAFVISAPVSLVLVSDLSRFGDTKNAHTQLMGAMDAGIVSQNISIFCSAARLATVPRASMAVSYTHLR
;
A
#
# COMPACT_ATOMS: atom_id res chain seq x y z
N ASP A 1 17.40 -14.38 -2.26
CA ASP A 1 16.37 -13.40 -1.86
C ASP A 1 15.00 -14.01 -2.09
N LYS A 2 14.14 -14.01 -1.05
CA LYS A 2 12.78 -14.55 -1.15
C LYS A 2 11.89 -13.58 -1.91
N VAL A 3 11.30 -14.06 -3.00
CA VAL A 3 10.41 -13.28 -3.87
C VAL A 3 9.06 -13.99 -3.95
N ILE A 4 7.97 -13.24 -3.79
CA ILE A 4 6.62 -13.71 -4.04
C ILE A 4 6.14 -13.09 -5.36
N LYS A 5 6.01 -13.92 -6.40
CA LYS A 5 5.42 -13.50 -7.67
C LYS A 5 3.91 -13.30 -7.49
N LEU A 6 3.42 -12.16 -7.95
CA LEU A 6 1.99 -11.85 -7.90
C LEU A 6 1.33 -12.29 -9.22
N PRO A 7 0.12 -12.84 -9.19
CA PRO A 7 -0.63 -13.12 -10.40
C PRO A 7 -0.93 -11.83 -11.16
N LYS A 8 -1.16 -11.95 -12.47
CA LYS A 8 -1.54 -10.80 -13.29
C LYS A 8 -2.82 -10.14 -12.74
N PRO A 9 -2.86 -8.81 -12.64
CA PRO A 9 -4.05 -8.10 -12.15
C PRO A 9 -5.30 -8.40 -12.98
N ASN A 10 -6.40 -8.65 -12.30
CA ASN A 10 -7.70 -8.88 -12.94
C ASN A 10 -8.40 -7.55 -13.21
N LEU A 11 -8.26 -7.04 -14.41
CA LEU A 11 -8.88 -5.77 -14.84
C LEU A 11 -10.40 -5.88 -15.08
N ASN A 12 -10.95 -7.10 -15.03
CA ASN A 12 -12.39 -7.36 -15.23
C ASN A 12 -13.15 -7.53 -13.90
N ARG A 13 -12.58 -7.10 -12.78
CA ARG A 13 -13.32 -7.09 -11.50
C ARG A 13 -14.60 -6.29 -11.64
N THR A 14 -15.69 -6.83 -11.09
CA THR A 14 -16.98 -6.15 -11.06
C THR A 14 -17.00 -5.08 -9.98
N GLY A 15 -17.77 -4.02 -10.22
CA GLY A 15 -17.94 -2.89 -9.32
C GLY A 15 -17.75 -1.58 -10.05
N THR A 16 -18.61 -0.60 -9.77
CA THR A 16 -18.49 0.73 -10.32
C THR A 16 -17.79 1.66 -9.35
N VAL A 17 -17.11 2.67 -9.87
CA VAL A 17 -16.45 3.70 -9.05
C VAL A 17 -17.48 4.39 -8.15
N MET A 18 -18.67 4.73 -8.69
CA MET A 18 -19.71 5.42 -7.92
C MET A 18 -20.22 4.57 -6.76
N LYS A 19 -20.40 3.26 -6.96
CA LYS A 19 -20.80 2.35 -5.89
C LYS A 19 -19.68 2.21 -4.85
N ALA A 20 -18.44 2.05 -5.27
CA ALA A 20 -17.31 1.99 -4.36
C ALA A 20 -17.19 3.24 -3.48
N LEU A 21 -17.37 4.43 -4.07
CA LEU A 21 -17.37 5.70 -3.34
C LEU A 21 -18.52 5.79 -2.34
N SER A 22 -19.74 5.37 -2.74
CA SER A 22 -20.93 5.43 -1.87
C SER A 22 -20.84 4.49 -0.68
N GLU A 23 -20.13 3.37 -0.81
CA GLU A 23 -20.00 2.33 0.24
C GLU A 23 -18.70 2.46 1.05
N ARG A 24 -17.73 3.26 0.58
CA ARG A 24 -16.43 3.41 1.25
C ARG A 24 -16.60 3.93 2.69
N HIS A 25 -16.07 3.20 3.63
CA HIS A 25 -15.99 3.62 5.03
C HIS A 25 -14.75 3.01 5.70
N SER A 26 -14.31 3.60 6.81
CA SER A 26 -13.23 3.05 7.63
C SER A 26 -13.77 1.90 8.49
N THR A 27 -13.09 0.75 8.43
CA THR A 27 -13.42 -0.44 9.21
C THR A 27 -12.24 -0.79 10.11
N ARG A 28 -12.52 -1.05 11.38
CA ARG A 28 -11.51 -1.38 12.40
C ARG A 28 -11.67 -2.80 12.96
N GLU A 29 -12.50 -3.61 12.33
CA GLU A 29 -12.69 -5.02 12.62
C GLU A 29 -12.31 -5.81 11.37
N PHE A 30 -11.48 -6.82 11.53
CA PHE A 30 -10.95 -7.61 10.43
C PHE A 30 -11.18 -9.09 10.69
N ALA A 31 -11.54 -9.83 9.63
CA ALA A 31 -11.55 -11.29 9.69
C ALA A 31 -10.13 -11.83 9.84
N SER A 32 -9.96 -12.90 10.60
CA SER A 32 -8.66 -13.58 10.77
C SER A 32 -8.20 -14.34 9.52
N LYS A 33 -9.04 -14.44 8.50
CA LYS A 33 -8.74 -15.12 7.25
C LYS A 33 -7.66 -14.35 6.48
N ALA A 34 -6.62 -15.07 6.07
CA ALA A 34 -5.60 -14.52 5.19
C ALA A 34 -6.20 -13.97 3.88
N LEU A 35 -5.69 -12.85 3.40
CA LEU A 35 -6.02 -12.34 2.08
C LEU A 35 -5.41 -13.27 1.03
N ASN A 36 -6.21 -13.71 0.05
CA ASN A 36 -5.68 -14.54 -1.01
C ASN A 36 -4.74 -13.74 -1.93
N LEU A 37 -3.84 -14.44 -2.60
CA LEU A 37 -2.79 -13.82 -3.41
C LEU A 37 -3.35 -13.02 -4.60
N SER A 38 -4.48 -13.42 -5.15
CA SER A 38 -5.15 -12.71 -6.25
C SER A 38 -5.70 -11.35 -5.79
N ASP A 39 -6.37 -11.32 -4.63
CA ASP A 39 -6.87 -10.06 -4.06
C ASP A 39 -5.72 -9.14 -3.64
N LEU A 40 -4.64 -9.68 -3.07
CA LEU A 40 -3.44 -8.92 -2.73
C LEU A 40 -2.78 -8.33 -3.98
N SER A 41 -2.67 -9.12 -5.03
CA SER A 41 -2.13 -8.68 -6.33
C SER A 41 -2.91 -7.49 -6.89
N ASP A 42 -4.23 -7.63 -6.97
CA ASP A 42 -5.10 -6.60 -7.50
C ASP A 42 -5.09 -5.33 -6.63
N LEU A 43 -5.06 -5.50 -5.31
CA LEU A 43 -4.93 -4.40 -4.35
C LEU A 43 -3.65 -3.59 -4.56
N LEU A 44 -2.52 -4.26 -4.70
CA LEU A 44 -1.22 -3.59 -4.88
C LEU A 44 -1.13 -2.90 -6.24
N TRP A 45 -1.65 -3.54 -7.28
CA TRP A 45 -1.73 -2.91 -8.60
C TRP A 45 -2.64 -1.67 -8.56
N ALA A 46 -3.82 -1.78 -7.95
CA ALA A 46 -4.73 -0.64 -7.79
C ALA A 46 -4.07 0.49 -7.00
N ALA A 47 -3.34 0.18 -5.94
CA ALA A 47 -2.66 1.16 -5.09
C ALA A 47 -1.65 2.00 -5.88
N ASN A 48 -0.70 1.36 -6.53
CA ASN A 48 0.42 2.04 -7.21
C ASN A 48 1.10 1.17 -8.28
N GLY A 49 0.36 0.32 -8.97
CA GLY A 49 0.87 -0.51 -10.05
C GLY A 49 1.16 0.27 -11.32
N ILE A 50 1.91 -0.34 -12.24
CA ILE A 50 2.15 0.23 -13.58
C ILE A 50 0.95 -0.12 -14.46
N ASN A 51 0.24 0.90 -14.94
CA ASN A 51 -0.89 0.76 -15.86
C ASN A 51 -0.58 1.22 -17.30
N ARG A 52 0.59 1.80 -17.51
CA ARG A 52 1.12 2.23 -18.82
C ARG A 52 2.55 1.70 -18.96
N SER A 53 2.66 0.48 -19.47
CA SER A 53 3.93 -0.25 -19.54
C SER A 53 4.98 0.41 -20.45
N ASP A 54 4.55 1.15 -21.46
CA ASP A 54 5.40 1.90 -22.39
C ASP A 54 6.16 3.04 -21.71
N SER A 55 5.53 3.70 -20.75
CA SER A 55 6.08 4.88 -20.04
C SER A 55 6.40 4.61 -18.57
N GLY A 56 6.08 3.43 -18.04
CA GLY A 56 6.27 3.09 -16.64
C GLY A 56 5.39 3.91 -15.67
N LYS A 57 4.38 4.61 -16.19
CA LYS A 57 3.46 5.40 -15.36
C LYS A 57 2.48 4.51 -14.62
N ARG A 58 1.97 5.04 -13.50
CA ARG A 58 1.26 4.27 -12.50
C ARG A 58 -0.22 4.59 -12.41
N THR A 59 -0.95 3.74 -11.68
CA THR A 59 -2.35 3.97 -11.32
C THR A 59 -2.52 5.23 -10.47
N ALA A 60 -1.54 5.55 -9.62
CA ALA A 60 -1.49 6.78 -8.85
C ALA A 60 -0.60 7.81 -9.54
N PRO A 61 -1.05 9.05 -9.78
CA PRO A 61 -0.17 10.15 -10.16
C PRO A 61 0.74 10.52 -8.99
N SER A 62 1.87 11.15 -9.30
CA SER A 62 2.75 11.73 -8.30
C SER A 62 3.29 13.09 -8.77
N ALA A 63 3.64 13.94 -7.84
CA ALA A 63 4.19 15.25 -8.14
C ALA A 63 5.44 15.11 -9.02
N LEU A 64 5.47 15.84 -10.15
CA LEU A 64 6.55 15.78 -11.14
C LEU A 64 6.86 14.36 -11.67
N ASN A 65 5.91 13.43 -11.55
CA ASN A 65 6.09 12.01 -11.85
C ASN A 65 7.29 11.37 -11.14
N LYS A 66 7.58 11.81 -9.92
CA LYS A 66 8.72 11.31 -9.13
C LYS A 66 8.50 9.90 -8.60
N GLN A 67 7.25 9.42 -8.61
CA GLN A 67 6.87 8.06 -8.16
C GLN A 67 7.52 7.72 -6.82
N ASP A 68 7.44 8.68 -5.90
CA ASP A 68 8.14 8.68 -4.63
C ASP A 68 7.57 7.72 -3.59
N VAL A 69 6.32 7.25 -3.77
CA VAL A 69 5.64 6.39 -2.80
C VAL A 69 6.00 4.94 -3.02
N ASP A 70 6.71 4.36 -2.05
CA ASP A 70 6.94 2.93 -1.95
C ASP A 70 5.85 2.29 -1.08
N VAL A 71 5.36 1.12 -1.50
CA VAL A 71 4.34 0.35 -0.80
C VAL A 71 5.00 -0.86 -0.15
N TYR A 72 5.06 -0.87 1.18
CA TYR A 72 5.49 -2.03 1.94
C TYR A 72 4.29 -2.87 2.35
N VAL A 73 4.43 -4.17 2.30
CA VAL A 73 3.41 -5.15 2.62
C VAL A 73 3.87 -5.94 3.84
N VAL A 74 3.14 -5.81 4.94
CA VAL A 74 3.46 -6.50 6.20
C VAL A 74 2.46 -7.63 6.40
N LEU A 75 2.98 -8.84 6.31
CA LEU A 75 2.27 -10.11 6.48
C LEU A 75 2.74 -10.79 7.77
N PRO A 76 2.02 -11.82 8.28
CA PRO A 76 2.46 -12.56 9.47
C PRO A 76 3.86 -13.17 9.34
N GLU A 77 4.26 -13.58 8.15
CA GLU A 77 5.55 -14.24 7.88
C GLU A 77 6.69 -13.30 7.51
N GLY A 78 6.40 -12.06 7.15
CA GLY A 78 7.45 -11.12 6.74
C GLY A 78 6.95 -9.78 6.26
N SER A 79 7.90 -8.87 6.10
CA SER A 79 7.70 -7.56 5.49
C SER A 79 8.35 -7.52 4.12
N TYR A 80 7.63 -7.00 3.15
CA TYR A 80 7.99 -7.00 1.73
C TYR A 80 7.90 -5.61 1.14
N LEU A 81 8.72 -5.33 0.14
CA LEU A 81 8.57 -4.17 -0.74
C LEU A 81 7.86 -4.60 -2.03
N TYR A 82 6.80 -3.90 -2.39
CA TYR A 82 6.13 -4.11 -3.67
C TYR A 82 6.97 -3.56 -4.82
N ASP A 83 7.38 -4.44 -5.71
CA ASP A 83 8.05 -4.12 -6.96
C ASP A 83 7.01 -4.05 -8.10
N ALA A 84 6.60 -2.84 -8.43
CA ALA A 84 5.60 -2.63 -9.47
C ALA A 84 6.09 -3.00 -10.87
N LYS A 85 7.41 -2.91 -11.13
CA LYS A 85 7.99 -3.22 -12.44
C LYS A 85 7.87 -4.71 -12.77
N ASN A 86 8.17 -5.55 -11.80
CA ASN A 86 8.13 -7.01 -11.94
C ASN A 86 6.82 -7.62 -11.40
N HIS A 87 5.96 -6.80 -10.82
CA HIS A 87 4.71 -7.18 -10.15
C HIS A 87 4.94 -8.34 -9.18
N GLN A 88 5.73 -8.06 -8.17
CA GLN A 88 6.17 -9.04 -7.16
C GLN A 88 6.42 -8.38 -5.81
N LEU A 89 6.53 -9.21 -4.79
CA LEU A 89 6.96 -8.79 -3.45
C LEU A 89 8.39 -9.26 -3.22
N ASN A 90 9.25 -8.33 -2.84
CA ASN A 90 10.63 -8.62 -2.45
C ASN A 90 10.74 -8.62 -0.93
N LEU A 91 11.21 -9.72 -0.34
CA LEU A 91 11.37 -9.83 1.11
C LEU A 91 12.39 -8.81 1.62
N ILE A 92 12.00 -8.07 2.67
CA ILE A 92 12.84 -7.11 3.37
C ILE A 92 13.26 -7.66 4.74
N ALA A 93 12.32 -8.25 5.48
CA ALA A 93 12.58 -8.84 6.79
C ALA A 93 11.63 -10.01 7.05
N GLU A 94 12.16 -11.10 7.61
CA GLU A 94 11.36 -12.23 8.08
C GLU A 94 10.78 -11.94 9.47
N GLY A 95 9.60 -12.48 9.75
CA GLY A 95 8.92 -12.35 11.03
C GLY A 95 7.68 -11.47 10.98
N ASP A 96 6.94 -11.44 12.08
CA ASP A 96 5.68 -10.70 12.20
C ASP A 96 5.91 -9.30 12.77
N TYR A 97 5.86 -8.29 11.90
CA TYR A 97 6.00 -6.87 12.26
C TYR A 97 4.67 -6.12 12.35
N ARG A 98 3.52 -6.81 12.32
CA ARG A 98 2.20 -6.16 12.40
C ARG A 98 2.04 -5.40 13.72
N GLY A 99 2.63 -5.88 14.80
CA GLY A 99 2.66 -5.19 16.09
C GLY A 99 3.36 -3.83 16.03
N ALA A 100 4.45 -3.72 15.29
CA ALA A 100 5.16 -2.46 15.05
C ALA A 100 4.30 -1.46 14.26
N VAL A 101 3.61 -1.93 13.21
CA VAL A 101 2.67 -1.11 12.43
C VAL A 101 1.48 -0.67 13.28
N ALA A 102 0.99 -1.55 14.15
CA ALA A 102 -0.13 -1.24 15.06
C ALA A 102 0.19 -0.09 16.02
N GLY A 103 1.42 -0.01 16.53
CA GLY A 103 1.77 0.94 17.57
C GLY A 103 0.85 0.74 18.79
N GLY A 104 0.15 1.82 19.21
CA GLY A 104 -0.82 1.75 20.31
C GLY A 104 -2.24 1.29 19.92
N GLN A 105 -2.47 0.91 18.66
CA GLN A 105 -3.81 0.58 18.15
C GLN A 105 -3.94 -0.94 17.93
N ALA A 106 -4.29 -1.67 18.97
CA ALA A 106 -4.28 -3.14 19.00
C ALA A 106 -5.14 -3.80 17.91
N PHE A 107 -6.21 -3.16 17.44
CA PHE A 107 -7.06 -3.71 16.38
C PHE A 107 -6.31 -3.97 15.06
N VAL A 108 -5.20 -3.27 14.81
CA VAL A 108 -4.39 -3.43 13.60
C VAL A 108 -3.73 -4.80 13.53
N ILE A 109 -3.38 -5.39 14.68
CA ILE A 109 -2.73 -6.71 14.75
C ILE A 109 -3.66 -7.80 14.20
N SER A 110 -4.98 -7.63 14.30
CA SER A 110 -5.95 -8.59 13.77
C SER A 110 -6.07 -8.56 12.24
N ALA A 111 -5.60 -7.50 11.59
CA ALA A 111 -5.61 -7.44 10.13
C ALA A 111 -4.57 -8.42 9.56
N PRO A 112 -4.94 -9.25 8.56
CA PRO A 112 -4.00 -10.20 7.95
C PRO A 112 -2.92 -9.50 7.12
N VAL A 113 -3.16 -8.27 6.68
CA VAL A 113 -2.23 -7.46 5.88
C VAL A 113 -2.23 -6.03 6.40
N SER A 114 -1.04 -5.45 6.55
CA SER A 114 -0.86 -4.01 6.70
C SER A 114 -0.04 -3.47 5.55
N LEU A 115 -0.51 -2.37 4.95
CA LEU A 115 0.25 -1.64 3.94
C LEU A 115 0.86 -0.41 4.57
N VAL A 116 2.18 -0.22 4.39
CA VAL A 116 2.89 0.97 4.85
C VAL A 116 3.33 1.77 3.63
N LEU A 117 2.85 3.01 3.55
CA LEU A 117 3.16 3.92 2.45
C LEU A 117 4.30 4.84 2.88
N VAL A 118 5.41 4.80 2.18
CA VAL A 118 6.59 5.61 2.47
C VAL A 118 6.90 6.46 1.26
N SER A 119 6.84 7.79 1.42
CA SER A 119 7.34 8.70 0.40
C SER A 119 8.86 8.87 0.57
N ASP A 120 9.61 8.44 -0.43
CA ASP A 120 11.05 8.69 -0.51
C ASP A 120 11.29 10.12 -1.01
N LEU A 121 11.40 11.05 -0.08
CA LEU A 121 11.58 12.48 -0.38
C LEU A 121 12.88 12.78 -1.14
N SER A 122 13.88 11.88 -1.09
CA SER A 122 15.13 12.07 -1.83
C SER A 122 14.93 12.12 -3.34
N ARG A 123 13.85 11.52 -3.84
CA ARG A 123 13.47 11.55 -5.26
C ARG A 123 13.09 12.96 -5.75
N PHE A 124 12.75 13.86 -4.82
CA PHE A 124 12.53 15.28 -5.12
C PHE A 124 13.81 16.13 -5.04
N GLY A 125 14.87 15.62 -4.41
CA GLY A 125 16.16 16.29 -4.21
C GLY A 125 16.31 16.83 -2.79
N ASP A 126 15.75 18.01 -2.47
CA ASP A 126 15.86 18.62 -1.14
C ASP A 126 14.81 18.06 -0.17
N THR A 127 15.23 17.14 0.70
CA THR A 127 14.36 16.46 1.67
C THR A 127 13.91 17.37 2.83
N LYS A 128 14.58 18.50 3.06
CA LYS A 128 14.26 19.44 4.15
C LYS A 128 13.28 20.52 3.73
N ASN A 129 13.03 20.66 2.44
CA ASN A 129 12.10 21.65 1.92
C ASN A 129 10.67 21.29 2.30
N ALA A 130 9.94 22.22 2.93
CA ALA A 130 8.56 22.01 3.35
C ALA A 130 7.63 21.69 2.17
N HIS A 131 7.86 22.24 0.99
CA HIS A 131 7.10 21.94 -0.21
C HIS A 131 7.31 20.49 -0.67
N THR A 132 8.55 19.98 -0.60
CA THR A 132 8.87 18.56 -0.86
C THR A 132 8.11 17.63 0.10
N GLN A 133 8.10 17.97 1.39
CA GLN A 133 7.37 17.19 2.38
C GLN A 133 5.86 17.19 2.10
N LEU A 134 5.31 18.34 1.71
CA LEU A 134 3.91 18.44 1.33
C LEU A 134 3.57 17.59 0.11
N MET A 135 4.39 17.65 -0.95
CA MET A 135 4.21 16.82 -2.15
C MET A 135 4.24 15.33 -1.80
N GLY A 136 5.20 14.90 -0.97
CA GLY A 136 5.28 13.51 -0.52
C GLY A 136 4.05 13.05 0.25
N ALA A 137 3.55 13.88 1.16
CA ALA A 137 2.33 13.59 1.91
C ALA A 137 1.09 13.51 1.01
N MET A 138 0.97 14.41 0.04
CA MET A 138 -0.13 14.39 -0.95
C MET A 138 -0.08 13.13 -1.81
N ASP A 139 1.10 12.76 -2.32
CA ASP A 139 1.28 11.58 -3.15
C ASP A 139 0.94 10.28 -2.37
N ALA A 140 1.35 10.19 -1.11
CA ALA A 140 0.95 9.07 -0.24
C ALA A 140 -0.57 9.03 -0.02
N GLY A 141 -1.21 10.18 0.15
CA GLY A 141 -2.67 10.29 0.27
C GLY A 141 -3.41 9.81 -0.98
N ILE A 142 -2.87 10.08 -2.17
CA ILE A 142 -3.43 9.60 -3.44
C ILE A 142 -3.38 8.07 -3.50
N VAL A 143 -2.24 7.46 -3.19
CA VAL A 143 -2.11 5.99 -3.14
C VAL A 143 -3.06 5.41 -2.10
N SER A 144 -3.17 6.01 -0.93
CA SER A 144 -4.10 5.60 0.13
C SER A 144 -5.54 5.60 -0.33
N GLN A 145 -5.96 6.60 -1.10
CA GLN A 145 -7.34 6.64 -1.63
C GLN A 145 -7.58 5.58 -2.70
N ASN A 146 -6.62 5.27 -3.56
CA ASN A 146 -6.72 4.12 -4.48
C ASN A 146 -6.98 2.82 -3.71
N ILE A 147 -6.26 2.59 -2.61
CA ILE A 147 -6.46 1.45 -1.73
C ILE A 147 -7.89 1.43 -1.17
N SER A 148 -8.36 2.55 -0.65
CA SER A 148 -9.70 2.66 -0.05
C SER A 148 -10.81 2.38 -1.06
N ILE A 149 -10.71 2.90 -2.27
CA ILE A 149 -11.68 2.68 -3.36
C ILE A 149 -11.66 1.20 -3.79
N PHE A 150 -10.47 0.63 -4.01
CA PHE A 150 -10.36 -0.78 -4.38
C PHE A 150 -10.95 -1.68 -3.30
N CYS A 151 -10.63 -1.46 -2.03
CA CYS A 151 -11.13 -2.26 -0.93
C CYS A 151 -12.66 -2.19 -0.84
N SER A 152 -13.25 -1.00 -1.01
CA SER A 152 -14.70 -0.85 -1.05
C SER A 152 -15.33 -1.68 -2.18
N ALA A 153 -14.81 -1.59 -3.40
CA ALA A 153 -15.29 -2.36 -4.55
C ALA A 153 -15.10 -3.86 -4.39
N ALA A 154 -13.99 -4.28 -3.77
CA ALA A 154 -13.64 -5.69 -3.54
C ALA A 154 -14.25 -6.29 -2.26
N ARG A 155 -15.01 -5.50 -1.48
CA ARG A 155 -15.58 -5.88 -0.17
C ARG A 155 -14.51 -6.30 0.84
N LEU A 156 -13.40 -5.59 0.83
CA LEU A 156 -12.32 -5.73 1.81
C LEU A 156 -12.42 -4.61 2.85
N ALA A 157 -12.26 -4.99 4.12
CA ALA A 157 -12.17 -4.03 5.22
C ALA A 157 -10.85 -3.29 5.16
N THR A 158 -10.86 -1.98 5.33
CA THR A 158 -9.64 -1.16 5.42
C THR A 158 -9.87 0.10 6.23
N VAL A 159 -8.78 0.66 6.73
CA VAL A 159 -8.76 1.99 7.37
C VAL A 159 -7.40 2.65 7.12
N PRO A 160 -7.37 3.88 6.58
CA PRO A 160 -6.14 4.66 6.53
C PRO A 160 -5.74 5.13 7.92
N ARG A 161 -4.45 5.09 8.25
CA ARG A 161 -3.88 5.51 9.52
C ARG A 161 -2.63 6.35 9.28
N ALA A 162 -2.41 7.33 10.14
CA ALA A 162 -1.24 8.21 10.07
C ALA A 162 -0.18 7.91 11.15
N SER A 163 -0.41 6.92 12.01
CA SER A 163 0.49 6.61 13.12
C SER A 163 0.95 5.15 13.13
N MET A 164 2.23 4.97 13.46
CA MET A 164 2.87 3.68 13.73
C MET A 164 4.00 3.88 14.74
N ALA A 165 4.58 2.80 15.26
CA ALA A 165 5.71 2.90 16.18
C ALA A 165 6.99 3.34 15.45
N VAL A 166 7.38 4.60 15.61
CA VAL A 166 8.52 5.22 14.90
C VAL A 166 9.84 4.53 15.21
N SER A 167 10.01 3.96 16.41
CA SER A 167 11.22 3.23 16.79
C SER A 167 11.57 2.03 15.88
N TYR A 168 10.60 1.53 15.14
CA TYR A 168 10.79 0.44 14.18
C TYR A 168 10.98 0.91 12.73
N THR A 169 10.91 2.22 12.46
CA THR A 169 11.08 2.77 11.10
C THR A 169 12.54 2.85 10.65
N HIS A 170 13.49 2.51 11.52
CA HIS A 170 14.92 2.50 11.23
C HIS A 170 15.51 1.10 10.99
N LEU A 171 14.67 0.10 10.75
CA LEU A 171 15.11 -1.21 10.30
C LEU A 171 15.62 -1.09 8.87
N ARG A 172 16.91 -0.98 8.72
CA ARG A 172 17.64 -1.02 7.45
C ARG A 172 17.95 -2.46 7.08
#